data_2c1ee7563db23c526180e6f30ad788a2
#
_entry.id   2c1ee7563db23c526180e6f30ad788a2
#
_cell.length_a   1.000
_cell.length_b   1.000
_cell.length_c   1.000
_cell.angle_alpha   90.00
_cell.angle_beta   90.00
_cell.angle_gamma   90.00
#
_symmetry.space_group_name_H-M   'P 1'
#
loop_
_entity.id
_entity.type
_entity.pdbx_description
1 polymer ?
#
loop_
_entity_poly.entity_id
_entity_poly.type
_entity_poly.pdbx_seq_one_letter_code
_entity_poly.pdbx_strand_id
1 'polypeptide(L)'
;MEKLTRRQFFHTSTALAAGTAIPPSAGTNAVQLPDAPKIRRFRPLGKTGWNVSDISAGSGQSDPSILDFIFRSGINLVDTGAQYSGHEEVLGKVLPKWRDKVFVVDKWDPPLVTATVTKSKLLEALDVSLKKLNTTYIDCMMLHSIGHPRYGGIERIQNPAIYEAWDEAKKLGKIRFTGASSHSVNLIQEMEWGIDNNRFDVILLGANFLTRGLEPLLKKAKAKKVATIAMKTMTLYKSDLNIRGLQNNNTNARQAVIKWILASDLFDTMVVRMPNFDQATEYMAVSGTTRLTRQDRKHLDILETAIGKQFCRTGCDGCFGSCPRGVPIWDILRYKMYFENYGDQKYAMVKYGQIPASQTVDGCAACPAPCDSACRYGLPVRKRLLEAHAQLTFALSKPEEEA
;
A
#
# COMPACT_ATOMS: atom_id res chain seq x y z
N MET A 1 -13.37 14.26 -48.22
CA MET A 1 -13.08 12.95 -47.62
C MET A 1 -14.38 12.44 -47.02
N GLU A 2 -15.08 11.58 -47.76
CA GLU A 2 -16.38 11.02 -47.33
C GLU A 2 -16.20 10.00 -46.21
N LYS A 3 -17.03 10.09 -45.21
CA LYS A 3 -17.03 9.17 -44.06
C LYS A 3 -17.79 7.89 -44.46
N LEU A 4 -17.04 6.79 -44.56
CA LEU A 4 -17.61 5.45 -44.74
C LEU A 4 -18.48 5.06 -43.55
N THR A 5 -19.72 4.63 -43.82
CA THR A 5 -20.69 4.18 -42.81
C THR A 5 -20.45 2.71 -42.42
N ARG A 6 -20.83 2.33 -41.17
CA ARG A 6 -20.69 0.97 -40.60
C ARG A 6 -21.25 -0.17 -41.47
N ARG A 7 -22.12 0.11 -42.44
CA ARG A 7 -22.74 -0.87 -43.32
C ARG A 7 -21.84 -1.25 -44.51
N GLN A 8 -20.86 -0.44 -44.89
CA GLN A 8 -19.96 -0.71 -46.05
C GLN A 8 -18.75 -1.60 -45.70
N PHE A 9 -18.56 -1.86 -44.40
CA PHE A 9 -17.44 -2.73 -43.95
C PHE A 9 -17.75 -4.23 -44.02
N PHE A 10 -19.02 -4.64 -44.20
CA PHE A 10 -19.44 -6.05 -44.13
C PHE A 10 -19.75 -6.70 -45.49
N HIS A 11 -19.47 -6.03 -46.63
CA HIS A 11 -19.85 -6.57 -47.96
C HIS A 11 -18.68 -6.96 -48.90
N THR A 12 -17.47 -7.13 -48.39
CA THR A 12 -16.32 -7.58 -49.18
C THR A 12 -15.64 -8.82 -48.57
N SER A 13 -16.40 -9.89 -48.38
CA SER A 13 -15.79 -11.18 -48.04
C SER A 13 -16.71 -12.33 -48.46
N THR A 14 -16.93 -12.51 -49.76
CA THR A 14 -17.40 -13.78 -50.31
C THR A 14 -16.87 -13.92 -51.74
N ALA A 15 -15.88 -14.79 -51.85
CA ALA A 15 -15.59 -15.75 -52.96
C ALA A 15 -14.09 -16.00 -53.06
N LEU A 16 -13.64 -17.17 -52.67
CA LEU A 16 -13.06 -18.18 -53.57
C LEU A 16 -12.57 -19.37 -52.73
N ALA A 17 -13.30 -20.46 -52.81
CA ALA A 17 -12.82 -21.75 -52.36
C ALA A 17 -11.92 -22.33 -53.46
N ALA A 18 -10.63 -22.44 -53.20
CA ALA A 18 -9.71 -23.33 -53.90
C ALA A 18 -8.82 -23.97 -52.85
N GLY A 19 -8.97 -25.29 -52.68
CA GLY A 19 -8.24 -26.07 -51.71
C GLY A 19 -6.73 -26.10 -52.01
N THR A 20 -5.96 -25.58 -51.09
CA THR A 20 -4.55 -25.89 -50.91
C THR A 20 -4.35 -26.35 -49.48
N ALA A 21 -3.87 -27.57 -49.28
CA ALA A 21 -3.52 -28.12 -47.97
C ALA A 21 -2.50 -27.23 -47.30
N ILE A 22 -2.91 -26.63 -46.16
CA ILE A 22 -2.02 -25.89 -45.25
C ILE A 22 -1.17 -26.94 -44.52
N PRO A 23 0.18 -26.89 -44.59
CA PRO A 23 1.02 -27.73 -43.76
C PRO A 23 0.76 -27.38 -42.27
N PRO A 24 0.90 -28.34 -41.30
CA PRO A 24 0.69 -28.08 -39.92
C PRO A 24 1.62 -26.95 -39.48
N SER A 25 1.03 -25.85 -38.99
CA SER A 25 1.75 -24.69 -38.50
C SER A 25 2.74 -25.13 -37.43
N ALA A 26 4.01 -24.82 -37.68
CA ALA A 26 5.08 -24.92 -36.71
C ALA A 26 4.62 -24.34 -35.37
N GLY A 27 5.01 -25.04 -34.31
CA GLY A 27 4.57 -24.80 -32.92
C GLY A 27 4.53 -23.33 -32.58
N THR A 28 3.48 -22.96 -31.85
CA THR A 28 3.40 -21.71 -31.15
C THR A 28 4.64 -21.58 -30.28
N ASN A 29 5.59 -20.74 -30.73
CA ASN A 29 6.67 -20.28 -29.89
C ASN A 29 6.02 -19.64 -28.68
N ALA A 30 5.90 -20.39 -27.58
CA ALA A 30 5.59 -19.82 -26.28
C ALA A 30 6.61 -18.69 -26.07
N VAL A 31 6.15 -17.47 -25.99
CA VAL A 31 7.00 -16.33 -25.65
C VAL A 31 7.69 -16.72 -24.35
N GLN A 32 8.97 -17.05 -24.43
CA GLN A 32 9.78 -17.36 -23.26
C GLN A 32 9.90 -16.03 -22.50
N LEU A 33 9.10 -15.90 -21.43
CA LEU A 33 9.25 -14.78 -20.52
C LEU A 33 10.70 -14.79 -20.03
N PRO A 34 11.39 -13.63 -20.03
CA PRO A 34 12.77 -13.56 -19.55
C PRO A 34 12.85 -14.17 -18.15
N ASP A 35 13.94 -14.85 -17.85
CA ASP A 35 14.18 -15.45 -16.53
C ASP A 35 13.94 -14.39 -15.47
N ALA A 36 12.86 -14.55 -14.71
CA ALA A 36 12.47 -13.60 -13.69
C ALA A 36 13.56 -13.53 -12.62
N PRO A 37 13.97 -12.34 -12.16
CA PRO A 37 14.94 -12.23 -11.08
C PRO A 37 14.37 -12.91 -9.86
N LYS A 38 15.14 -13.84 -9.27
CA LYS A 38 14.69 -14.63 -8.14
C LYS A 38 14.96 -13.92 -6.81
N ILE A 39 14.06 -14.09 -5.86
CA ILE A 39 14.30 -13.71 -4.47
C ILE A 39 15.52 -14.50 -3.96
N ARG A 40 16.46 -13.75 -3.35
CA ARG A 40 17.76 -14.28 -2.91
C ARG A 40 17.88 -14.37 -1.39
N ARG A 41 16.98 -13.73 -0.64
CA ARG A 41 17.05 -13.73 0.84
C ARG A 41 15.66 -13.97 1.42
N PHE A 42 15.64 -14.86 2.44
CA PHE A 42 14.49 -15.11 3.29
C PHE A 42 14.87 -14.82 4.73
N ARG A 43 13.88 -14.37 5.53
CA ARG A 43 14.08 -14.03 6.96
C ARG A 43 12.96 -14.69 7.78
N PRO A 44 13.20 -15.07 9.04
CA PRO A 44 12.12 -15.46 9.93
C PRO A 44 11.10 -14.32 10.07
N LEU A 45 9.82 -14.64 9.91
CA LEU A 45 8.72 -13.68 10.09
C LEU A 45 8.28 -13.72 11.56
N GLY A 46 8.99 -13.01 12.43
CA GLY A 46 8.75 -13.03 13.88
C GLY A 46 8.68 -14.46 14.46
N LYS A 47 7.64 -14.74 15.23
CA LYS A 47 7.35 -16.08 15.82
C LYS A 47 6.45 -16.96 14.97
N THR A 48 6.11 -16.57 13.73
CA THR A 48 5.12 -17.29 12.90
C THR A 48 5.62 -18.65 12.38
N GLY A 49 6.90 -18.93 12.46
CA GLY A 49 7.52 -20.11 11.83
C GLY A 49 7.69 -20.00 10.32
N TRP A 50 7.27 -18.90 9.69
CA TRP A 50 7.41 -18.66 8.25
C TRP A 50 8.74 -17.99 7.92
N ASN A 51 9.42 -18.47 6.90
CA ASN A 51 10.57 -17.79 6.32
C ASN A 51 10.09 -16.93 5.14
N VAL A 52 9.97 -15.62 5.36
CA VAL A 52 9.44 -14.66 4.41
C VAL A 52 10.51 -14.14 3.45
N SER A 53 10.16 -13.97 2.18
CA SER A 53 10.99 -13.24 1.21
C SER A 53 11.25 -11.81 1.69
N ASP A 54 12.48 -11.33 1.52
CA ASP A 54 12.88 -9.98 1.96
C ASP A 54 12.13 -8.84 1.23
N ILE A 55 11.58 -9.16 0.04
CA ILE A 55 10.62 -8.33 -0.71
C ILE A 55 9.34 -9.13 -0.86
N SER A 56 8.21 -8.52 -0.55
CA SER A 56 6.88 -9.13 -0.57
C SER A 56 5.90 -8.29 -1.40
N ALA A 57 4.79 -8.89 -1.82
CA ALA A 57 3.80 -8.24 -2.64
C ALA A 57 2.87 -7.36 -1.80
N GLY A 58 2.78 -6.07 -2.13
CA GLY A 58 1.71 -5.19 -1.68
C GLY A 58 0.49 -5.29 -2.58
N SER A 59 -0.63 -4.72 -2.19
CA SER A 59 -1.87 -4.65 -2.98
C SER A 59 -1.73 -3.78 -4.24
N GLY A 60 -2.65 -3.97 -5.19
CA GLY A 60 -2.81 -3.11 -6.37
C GLY A 60 -2.36 -3.71 -7.70
N GLN A 61 -2.15 -5.03 -7.75
CA GLN A 61 -2.13 -5.77 -9.01
C GLN A 61 -3.57 -5.99 -9.46
N SER A 62 -3.87 -5.60 -10.68
CA SER A 62 -5.16 -5.85 -11.32
C SER A 62 -5.15 -7.05 -12.25
N ASP A 63 -3.96 -7.59 -12.54
CA ASP A 63 -3.74 -8.71 -13.43
C ASP A 63 -3.19 -9.92 -12.66
N PRO A 64 -3.93 -11.06 -12.65
CA PRO A 64 -3.47 -12.29 -12.00
C PRO A 64 -2.13 -12.82 -12.52
N SER A 65 -1.76 -12.54 -13.79
CA SER A 65 -0.50 -13.00 -14.37
C SER A 65 0.73 -12.37 -13.70
N ILE A 66 0.60 -11.14 -13.22
CA ILE A 66 1.65 -10.46 -12.46
C ILE A 66 1.84 -11.14 -11.10
N LEU A 67 0.75 -11.51 -10.42
CA LEU A 67 0.82 -12.26 -9.15
C LEU A 67 1.48 -13.64 -9.36
N ASP A 68 1.10 -14.38 -10.39
CA ASP A 68 1.73 -15.68 -10.70
C ASP A 68 3.23 -15.51 -11.00
N PHE A 69 3.61 -14.47 -11.71
CA PHE A 69 5.01 -14.16 -12.02
C PHE A 69 5.83 -13.88 -10.75
N ILE A 70 5.35 -13.02 -9.85
CA ILE A 70 6.10 -12.68 -8.63
C ILE A 70 6.18 -13.85 -7.66
N PHE A 71 5.15 -14.71 -7.58
CA PHE A 71 5.22 -15.94 -6.77
C PHE A 71 6.20 -16.96 -7.36
N ARG A 72 6.25 -17.13 -8.68
CA ARG A 72 7.29 -17.95 -9.34
C ARG A 72 8.70 -17.42 -9.10
N SER A 73 8.86 -16.13 -8.88
CA SER A 73 10.14 -15.49 -8.58
C SER A 73 10.58 -15.71 -7.12
N GLY A 74 9.74 -16.33 -6.28
CA GLY A 74 10.04 -16.66 -4.89
C GLY A 74 9.46 -15.69 -3.87
N ILE A 75 8.69 -14.68 -4.27
CA ILE A 75 7.89 -13.89 -3.33
C ILE A 75 6.86 -14.82 -2.70
N ASN A 76 6.82 -14.85 -1.37
CA ASN A 76 6.00 -15.78 -0.61
C ASN A 76 5.17 -15.12 0.51
N LEU A 77 4.96 -13.81 0.43
CA LEU A 77 3.98 -13.08 1.21
C LEU A 77 3.26 -12.07 0.32
N VAL A 78 1.95 -11.99 0.49
CA VAL A 78 1.10 -10.99 -0.16
C VAL A 78 0.23 -10.28 0.87
N ASP A 79 0.16 -8.94 0.73
CA ASP A 79 -0.67 -8.07 1.54
C ASP A 79 -1.90 -7.61 0.74
N THR A 80 -3.09 -7.87 1.29
CA THR A 80 -4.37 -7.43 0.75
C THR A 80 -5.27 -6.83 1.83
N GLY A 81 -6.54 -6.59 1.54
CA GLY A 81 -7.54 -6.07 2.46
C GLY A 81 -8.83 -5.73 1.74
N ALA A 82 -9.95 -5.85 2.43
CA ALA A 82 -11.30 -5.67 1.88
C ALA A 82 -11.50 -4.31 1.19
N GLN A 83 -10.83 -3.23 1.65
CA GLN A 83 -10.94 -1.90 1.03
C GLN A 83 -10.10 -1.71 -0.25
N TYR A 84 -9.26 -2.67 -0.63
CA TYR A 84 -8.46 -2.58 -1.85
C TYR A 84 -9.26 -3.12 -3.03
N SER A 85 -10.09 -2.25 -3.63
CA SER A 85 -11.07 -2.55 -4.68
C SER A 85 -10.68 -3.69 -5.62
N GLY A 86 -11.30 -4.87 -5.47
CA GLY A 86 -11.13 -6.03 -6.34
C GLY A 86 -9.81 -6.80 -6.17
N HIS A 87 -8.91 -6.41 -5.25
CA HIS A 87 -7.63 -7.10 -5.12
C HIS A 87 -7.76 -8.51 -4.50
N GLU A 88 -8.69 -8.70 -3.56
CA GLU A 88 -9.00 -10.02 -3.02
C GLU A 88 -9.46 -10.99 -4.12
N GLU A 89 -10.34 -10.53 -5.02
CA GLU A 89 -10.85 -11.31 -6.14
C GLU A 89 -9.76 -11.62 -7.20
N VAL A 90 -8.86 -10.66 -7.45
CA VAL A 90 -7.71 -10.88 -8.35
C VAL A 90 -6.77 -11.92 -7.76
N LEU A 91 -6.45 -11.80 -6.47
CA LEU A 91 -5.61 -12.76 -5.76
C LEU A 91 -6.27 -14.15 -5.70
N GLY A 92 -7.58 -14.21 -5.48
CA GLY A 92 -8.37 -15.45 -5.45
C GLY A 92 -8.34 -16.27 -6.75
N LYS A 93 -8.00 -15.64 -7.89
CA LYS A 93 -7.82 -16.36 -9.17
C LYS A 93 -6.52 -17.17 -9.23
N VAL A 94 -5.50 -16.78 -8.49
CA VAL A 94 -4.18 -17.43 -8.51
C VAL A 94 -3.87 -18.16 -7.21
N LEU A 95 -4.45 -17.73 -6.11
CA LEU A 95 -4.15 -18.24 -4.77
C LEU A 95 -4.31 -19.75 -4.61
N PRO A 96 -5.33 -20.43 -5.19
CA PRO A 96 -5.45 -21.89 -5.06
C PRO A 96 -4.20 -22.67 -5.50
N LYS A 97 -3.50 -22.17 -6.53
CA LYS A 97 -2.24 -22.74 -7.02
C LYS A 97 -1.06 -22.52 -6.05
N TRP A 98 -1.12 -21.42 -5.28
CA TRP A 98 0.00 -20.94 -4.48
C TRP A 98 -0.25 -21.00 -2.96
N ARG A 99 -1.44 -21.48 -2.54
CA ARG A 99 -1.92 -21.31 -1.16
C ARG A 99 -0.94 -21.80 -0.09
N ASP A 100 -0.32 -22.95 -0.30
CA ASP A 100 0.64 -23.52 0.66
C ASP A 100 2.04 -22.88 0.60
N LYS A 101 2.29 -22.03 -0.39
CA LYS A 101 3.58 -21.40 -0.63
C LYS A 101 3.57 -19.88 -0.39
N VAL A 102 2.41 -19.31 -0.08
CA VAL A 102 2.24 -17.85 0.07
C VAL A 102 1.52 -17.56 1.38
N PHE A 103 2.16 -16.75 2.20
CA PHE A 103 1.59 -16.18 3.43
C PHE A 103 0.67 -15.01 3.06
N VAL A 104 -0.61 -15.14 3.36
CA VAL A 104 -1.62 -14.11 3.05
C VAL A 104 -1.88 -13.26 4.28
N VAL A 105 -1.66 -11.94 4.11
CA VAL A 105 -2.06 -10.91 5.08
C VAL A 105 -3.33 -10.25 4.56
N ASP A 106 -4.39 -10.28 5.34
CA ASP A 106 -5.63 -9.59 5.04
C ASP A 106 -6.09 -8.70 6.19
N LYS A 107 -7.07 -7.82 5.97
CA LYS A 107 -7.40 -6.77 6.95
C LYS A 107 -8.89 -6.52 7.05
N TRP A 108 -9.37 -6.42 8.29
CA TRP A 108 -10.65 -5.77 8.58
C TRP A 108 -10.52 -4.24 8.44
N ASP A 109 -11.42 -3.66 7.68
CA ASP A 109 -11.38 -2.23 7.37
C ASP A 109 -11.70 -1.33 8.56
N PRO A 110 -11.13 -0.11 8.62
CA PRO A 110 -11.37 0.82 9.71
C PRO A 110 -12.85 1.15 9.97
N PRO A 111 -13.73 1.32 8.95
CA PRO A 111 -15.16 1.57 9.20
C PRO A 111 -15.89 0.41 9.86
N LEU A 112 -15.44 -0.82 9.66
CA LEU A 112 -16.00 -2.01 10.32
C LEU A 112 -15.54 -2.09 11.78
N VAL A 113 -14.24 -1.86 12.02
CA VAL A 113 -13.62 -1.99 13.34
C VAL A 113 -13.90 -0.72 14.17
N THR A 114 -14.98 -0.73 14.90
CA THR A 114 -15.41 0.36 15.82
C THR A 114 -15.31 -0.09 17.27
N ALA A 115 -15.44 0.85 18.21
CA ALA A 115 -15.51 0.53 19.63
C ALA A 115 -16.74 -0.33 20.01
N THR A 116 -17.73 -0.41 19.12
CA THR A 116 -19.00 -1.14 19.34
C THR A 116 -19.24 -2.26 18.32
N VAL A 117 -18.26 -2.61 17.50
CA VAL A 117 -18.41 -3.72 16.56
C VAL A 117 -18.62 -5.02 17.34
N THR A 118 -19.47 -5.90 16.81
CA THR A 118 -19.74 -7.20 17.41
C THR A 118 -18.85 -8.30 16.80
N LYS A 119 -18.62 -9.36 17.56
CA LYS A 119 -17.91 -10.56 17.10
C LYS A 119 -18.53 -11.12 15.80
N SER A 120 -19.87 -11.23 15.74
CA SER A 120 -20.58 -11.76 14.56
C SER A 120 -20.24 -10.99 13.30
N LYS A 121 -20.30 -9.66 13.32
CA LYS A 121 -19.96 -8.82 12.16
C LYS A 121 -18.52 -9.00 11.68
N LEU A 122 -17.58 -9.19 12.60
CA LEU A 122 -16.19 -9.45 12.24
C LEU A 122 -16.02 -10.82 11.58
N LEU A 123 -16.68 -11.85 12.10
CA LEU A 123 -16.64 -13.20 11.51
C LEU A 123 -17.33 -13.24 10.14
N GLU A 124 -18.46 -12.55 9.98
CA GLU A 124 -19.13 -12.41 8.68
C GLU A 124 -18.22 -11.73 7.63
N ALA A 125 -17.53 -10.66 8.02
CA ALA A 125 -16.57 -10.00 7.15
C ALA A 125 -15.38 -10.88 6.78
N LEU A 126 -14.87 -11.69 7.72
CA LEU A 126 -13.85 -12.69 7.46
C LEU A 126 -14.32 -13.74 6.42
N ASP A 127 -15.55 -14.22 6.55
CA ASP A 127 -16.12 -15.20 5.61
C ASP A 127 -16.27 -14.61 4.19
N VAL A 128 -16.61 -13.32 4.08
CA VAL A 128 -16.63 -12.61 2.81
C VAL A 128 -15.23 -12.57 2.18
N SER A 129 -14.19 -12.22 2.96
CA SER A 129 -12.81 -12.19 2.48
C SER A 129 -12.33 -13.58 2.05
N LEU A 130 -12.59 -14.63 2.84
CA LEU A 130 -12.24 -16.01 2.50
C LEU A 130 -12.86 -16.46 1.16
N LYS A 131 -14.13 -16.11 0.93
CA LYS A 131 -14.83 -16.38 -0.33
C LYS A 131 -14.17 -15.68 -1.51
N LYS A 132 -13.85 -14.40 -1.40
CA LYS A 132 -13.20 -13.61 -2.46
C LYS A 132 -11.79 -14.12 -2.75
N LEU A 133 -11.04 -14.45 -1.72
CA LEU A 133 -9.70 -15.01 -1.82
C LEU A 133 -9.69 -16.49 -2.31
N ASN A 134 -10.85 -17.10 -2.43
CA ASN A 134 -10.99 -18.51 -2.84
C ASN A 134 -10.10 -19.44 -2.00
N THR A 135 -10.17 -19.31 -0.67
CA THR A 135 -9.38 -20.07 0.29
C THR A 135 -10.19 -20.35 1.55
N THR A 136 -9.78 -21.35 2.31
CA THR A 136 -10.40 -21.70 3.60
C THR A 136 -9.74 -21.02 4.80
N TYR A 137 -8.56 -20.41 4.62
CA TYR A 137 -7.85 -19.71 5.69
C TYR A 137 -7.01 -18.54 5.20
N ILE A 138 -6.77 -17.60 6.09
CA ILE A 138 -5.86 -16.45 5.96
C ILE A 138 -4.73 -16.64 6.98
N ASP A 139 -3.46 -16.38 6.59
CA ASP A 139 -2.36 -16.57 7.54
C ASP A 139 -2.36 -15.50 8.63
N CYS A 140 -2.55 -14.23 8.28
CA CYS A 140 -2.63 -13.16 9.27
C CYS A 140 -3.80 -12.23 8.98
N MET A 141 -4.76 -12.14 9.91
CA MET A 141 -5.87 -11.18 9.87
C MET A 141 -5.55 -9.97 10.71
N MET A 142 -5.51 -8.78 10.10
CA MET A 142 -5.08 -7.54 10.72
C MET A 142 -6.22 -6.55 10.97
N LEU A 143 -6.05 -5.70 11.98
CA LEU A 143 -6.78 -4.44 12.09
C LEU A 143 -6.14 -3.42 11.16
N HIS A 144 -6.93 -2.83 10.26
CA HIS A 144 -6.42 -1.87 9.28
C HIS A 144 -6.38 -0.46 9.85
N SER A 145 -5.28 0.26 9.60
CA SER A 145 -5.12 1.69 9.92
C SER A 145 -5.47 2.04 11.37
N ILE A 146 -4.91 1.31 12.33
CA ILE A 146 -5.01 1.72 13.74
C ILE A 146 -4.27 3.04 13.97
N GLY A 147 -4.60 3.76 15.05
CA GLY A 147 -4.02 5.08 15.33
C GLY A 147 -4.50 6.20 14.43
N HIS A 148 -5.55 5.99 13.65
CA HIS A 148 -6.13 7.00 12.77
C HIS A 148 -7.29 7.72 13.47
N PRO A 149 -7.16 9.02 13.82
CA PRO A 149 -8.15 9.73 14.67
C PRO A 149 -9.58 9.73 14.10
N ARG A 150 -9.73 9.68 12.78
CA ARG A 150 -11.05 9.65 12.12
C ARG A 150 -11.87 8.41 12.44
N TYR A 151 -11.21 7.30 12.76
CA TYR A 151 -11.88 6.02 13.00
C TYR A 151 -12.01 5.68 14.48
N GLY A 152 -11.69 6.61 15.35
CA GLY A 152 -11.66 6.44 16.79
C GLY A 152 -10.24 6.30 17.34
N GLY A 153 -10.12 6.37 18.64
CA GLY A 153 -8.87 6.25 19.38
C GLY A 153 -8.56 4.81 19.78
N ILE A 154 -7.81 4.68 20.86
CA ILE A 154 -7.36 3.40 21.39
C ILE A 154 -8.51 2.47 21.82
N GLU A 155 -9.65 3.04 22.24
CA GLU A 155 -10.85 2.29 22.63
C GLU A 155 -11.36 1.39 21.50
N ARG A 156 -11.11 1.77 20.25
CA ARG A 156 -11.47 0.96 19.08
C ARG A 156 -10.74 -0.38 19.09
N ILE A 157 -9.45 -0.36 19.39
CA ILE A 157 -8.64 -1.59 19.41
C ILE A 157 -8.71 -2.31 20.77
N GLN A 158 -9.35 -1.70 21.76
CA GLN A 158 -9.58 -2.33 23.07
C GLN A 158 -10.91 -3.08 23.14
N ASN A 159 -11.75 -3.02 22.11
CA ASN A 159 -13.02 -3.74 22.06
C ASN A 159 -12.80 -5.27 22.18
N PRO A 160 -13.32 -5.93 23.22
CA PRO A 160 -13.12 -7.36 23.44
C PRO A 160 -13.66 -8.22 22.29
N ALA A 161 -14.70 -7.79 21.59
CA ALA A 161 -15.28 -8.52 20.46
C ALA A 161 -14.27 -8.82 19.34
N ILE A 162 -13.22 -7.99 19.18
CA ILE A 162 -12.14 -8.23 18.22
C ILE A 162 -11.37 -9.50 18.59
N TYR A 163 -11.00 -9.63 19.85
CA TYR A 163 -10.18 -10.72 20.34
C TYR A 163 -10.98 -12.01 20.40
N GLU A 164 -12.25 -11.94 20.80
CA GLU A 164 -13.18 -13.06 20.73
C GLU A 164 -13.38 -13.55 19.29
N ALA A 165 -13.47 -12.65 18.32
CA ALA A 165 -13.56 -13.00 16.91
C ALA A 165 -12.27 -13.67 16.39
N TRP A 166 -11.11 -13.14 16.76
CA TRP A 166 -9.82 -13.75 16.41
C TRP A 166 -9.62 -15.13 17.03
N ASP A 167 -9.96 -15.30 18.32
CA ASP A 167 -9.83 -16.57 19.01
C ASP A 167 -10.74 -17.63 18.41
N GLU A 168 -11.99 -17.27 18.08
CA GLU A 168 -12.91 -18.17 17.40
C GLU A 168 -12.45 -18.51 15.97
N ALA A 169 -11.99 -17.51 15.21
CA ALA A 169 -11.46 -17.73 13.87
C ALA A 169 -10.20 -18.62 13.87
N LYS A 170 -9.31 -18.47 14.87
CA LYS A 170 -8.16 -19.38 15.08
C LYS A 170 -8.63 -20.80 15.42
N LYS A 171 -9.59 -20.94 16.32
CA LYS A 171 -10.17 -22.24 16.71
C LYS A 171 -10.82 -22.97 15.53
N LEU A 172 -11.46 -22.22 14.63
CA LEU A 172 -12.07 -22.76 13.40
C LEU A 172 -11.06 -22.98 12.26
N GLY A 173 -9.78 -22.67 12.48
CA GLY A 173 -8.74 -22.79 11.45
C GLY A 173 -8.85 -21.76 10.31
N LYS A 174 -9.69 -20.72 10.45
CA LYS A 174 -9.90 -19.68 9.44
C LYS A 174 -8.78 -18.64 9.41
N ILE A 175 -8.07 -18.44 10.54
CA ILE A 175 -6.88 -17.61 10.61
C ILE A 175 -5.80 -18.28 11.46
N ARG A 176 -4.53 -17.92 11.25
CA ARG A 176 -3.39 -18.44 12.01
C ARG A 176 -2.81 -17.42 12.98
N PHE A 177 -2.63 -16.19 12.51
CA PHE A 177 -1.99 -15.09 13.23
C PHE A 177 -2.86 -13.84 13.19
N THR A 178 -2.57 -12.92 14.11
CA THR A 178 -3.27 -11.65 14.25
C THR A 178 -2.30 -10.50 14.17
N GLY A 179 -2.79 -9.32 13.79
CA GLY A 179 -1.90 -8.18 13.66
C GLY A 179 -2.62 -6.86 13.48
N ALA A 180 -1.84 -5.83 13.21
CA ALA A 180 -2.36 -4.52 12.88
C ALA A 180 -1.48 -3.80 11.87
N SER A 181 -2.09 -2.92 11.08
CA SER A 181 -1.39 -2.03 10.17
C SER A 181 -1.62 -0.58 10.53
N SER A 182 -0.58 0.26 10.40
CA SER A 182 -0.71 1.70 10.59
C SER A 182 0.33 2.51 9.82
N HIS A 183 -0.11 3.69 9.44
CA HIS A 183 0.71 4.79 8.93
C HIS A 183 0.17 6.14 9.47
N SER A 184 -0.57 6.11 10.55
CA SER A 184 -1.32 7.22 11.15
C SER A 184 -0.53 7.92 12.26
N VAL A 185 -1.04 9.03 12.75
CA VAL A 185 -0.35 9.87 13.75
C VAL A 185 -0.15 9.19 15.10
N ASN A 186 -1.11 8.36 15.54
CA ASN A 186 -1.05 7.64 16.83
C ASN A 186 -0.47 6.21 16.66
N LEU A 187 0.21 5.94 15.56
CA LEU A 187 0.77 4.63 15.21
C LEU A 187 1.60 4.03 16.35
N ILE A 188 2.51 4.81 16.96
CA ILE A 188 3.42 4.28 17.98
C ILE A 188 2.63 3.83 19.20
N GLN A 189 1.79 4.69 19.74
CA GLN A 189 0.99 4.43 20.94
C GLN A 189 0.14 3.16 20.81
N GLU A 190 -0.61 3.04 19.70
CA GLU A 190 -1.54 1.92 19.53
C GLU A 190 -0.81 0.61 19.18
N MET A 191 0.30 0.68 18.43
CA MET A 191 1.13 -0.51 18.19
C MET A 191 1.81 -1.01 19.47
N GLU A 192 2.33 -0.09 20.30
CA GLU A 192 2.93 -0.47 21.58
C GLU A 192 1.90 -1.12 22.49
N TRP A 193 0.70 -0.55 22.57
CA TRP A 193 -0.38 -1.17 23.34
C TRP A 193 -0.66 -2.62 22.91
N GLY A 194 -0.80 -2.85 21.60
CA GLY A 194 -1.08 -4.19 21.08
C GLY A 194 0.05 -5.18 21.32
N ILE A 195 1.32 -4.73 21.18
CA ILE A 195 2.51 -5.54 21.46
C ILE A 195 2.60 -5.86 22.96
N ASP A 196 2.39 -4.88 23.84
CA ASP A 196 2.51 -5.06 25.29
C ASP A 196 1.40 -5.95 25.85
N ASN A 197 0.23 -5.93 25.27
CA ASN A 197 -0.89 -6.79 25.63
C ASN A 197 -0.91 -8.15 24.85
N ASN A 198 0.15 -8.47 24.12
CA ASN A 198 0.29 -9.72 23.32
C ASN A 198 -0.88 -9.94 22.32
N ARG A 199 -1.38 -8.86 21.71
CA ARG A 199 -2.51 -8.90 20.77
C ARG A 199 -2.07 -9.04 19.32
N PHE A 200 -0.82 -8.66 19.00
CA PHE A 200 -0.30 -8.70 17.64
C PHE A 200 0.85 -9.69 17.50
N ASP A 201 0.73 -10.60 16.56
CA ASP A 201 1.79 -11.48 16.09
C ASP A 201 2.61 -10.82 14.98
N VAL A 202 1.96 -9.93 14.20
CA VAL A 202 2.53 -9.23 13.04
C VAL A 202 2.12 -7.76 13.07
N ILE A 203 3.05 -6.86 12.82
CA ILE A 203 2.77 -5.43 12.62
C ILE A 203 3.25 -4.97 11.24
N LEU A 204 2.41 -4.17 10.56
CA LEU A 204 2.65 -3.62 9.23
C LEU A 204 2.69 -2.09 9.32
N LEU A 205 3.87 -1.49 9.15
CA LEU A 205 4.12 -0.09 9.45
C LEU A 205 4.52 0.72 8.22
N GLY A 206 3.99 1.95 8.11
CA GLY A 206 4.48 2.91 7.13
C GLY A 206 5.93 3.30 7.44
N ALA A 207 6.88 2.90 6.59
CA ALA A 207 8.29 3.18 6.77
C ALA A 207 9.00 3.41 5.44
N ASN A 208 9.76 4.50 5.36
CA ASN A 208 10.65 4.82 4.25
C ASN A 208 11.91 5.54 4.77
N PHE A 209 12.87 5.80 3.91
CA PHE A 209 14.16 6.39 4.29
C PHE A 209 14.06 7.78 4.94
N LEU A 210 12.91 8.46 4.83
CA LEU A 210 12.62 9.72 5.51
C LEU A 210 11.90 9.55 6.86
N THR A 211 11.45 8.35 7.20
CA THR A 211 10.75 8.08 8.45
C THR A 211 11.73 8.11 9.62
N ARG A 212 11.34 8.72 10.71
CA ARG A 212 12.12 8.82 11.95
C ARG A 212 11.26 8.35 13.14
N GLY A 213 11.88 7.93 14.23
CA GLY A 213 11.22 7.63 15.50
C GLY A 213 10.60 6.24 15.62
N LEU A 214 10.68 5.36 14.60
CA LEU A 214 10.13 3.99 14.67
C LEU A 214 11.07 2.99 15.37
N GLU A 215 12.34 3.32 15.52
CA GLU A 215 13.36 2.35 15.99
C GLU A 215 13.04 1.77 17.38
N PRO A 216 12.60 2.53 18.41
CA PRO A 216 12.24 1.96 19.72
C PRO A 216 11.10 0.94 19.61
N LEU A 217 10.03 1.27 18.87
CA LEU A 217 8.90 0.37 18.63
C LEU A 217 9.35 -0.93 17.92
N LEU A 218 10.17 -0.81 16.88
CA LEU A 218 10.68 -1.96 16.15
C LEU A 218 11.58 -2.85 16.99
N LYS A 219 12.45 -2.27 17.84
CA LYS A 219 13.26 -3.02 18.80
C LYS A 219 12.38 -3.76 19.81
N LYS A 220 11.33 -3.10 20.34
CA LYS A 220 10.34 -3.73 21.21
C LYS A 220 9.65 -4.92 20.52
N ALA A 221 9.18 -4.75 19.28
CA ALA A 221 8.57 -5.80 18.48
C ALA A 221 9.53 -7.00 18.32
N LYS A 222 10.78 -6.75 17.94
CA LYS A 222 11.80 -7.80 17.79
C LYS A 222 12.06 -8.55 19.10
N ALA A 223 12.20 -7.84 20.23
CA ALA A 223 12.41 -8.47 21.54
C ALA A 223 11.26 -9.42 21.92
N LYS A 224 10.04 -9.08 21.53
CA LYS A 224 8.83 -9.92 21.74
C LYS A 224 8.55 -10.90 20.58
N LYS A 225 9.46 -11.01 19.61
CA LYS A 225 9.32 -11.84 18.40
C LYS A 225 8.03 -11.55 17.60
N VAL A 226 7.55 -10.30 17.66
CA VAL A 226 6.47 -9.80 16.80
C VAL A 226 7.06 -9.50 15.43
N ALA A 227 6.46 -10.04 14.37
CA ALA A 227 6.91 -9.82 13.00
C ALA A 227 6.74 -8.37 12.58
N THR A 228 7.70 -7.84 11.81
CA THR A 228 7.73 -6.45 11.39
C THR A 228 7.78 -6.33 9.87
N ILE A 229 6.77 -5.73 9.29
CA ILE A 229 6.63 -5.53 7.83
C ILE A 229 6.63 -4.03 7.53
N ALA A 230 7.49 -3.59 6.60
CA ALA A 230 7.48 -2.22 6.11
C ALA A 230 6.48 -2.06 4.96
N MET A 231 5.70 -0.99 4.95
CA MET A 231 4.89 -0.56 3.81
C MET A 231 5.15 0.91 3.46
N LYS A 232 4.64 1.38 2.32
CA LYS A 232 4.81 2.75 1.84
C LYS A 232 6.28 3.18 1.68
N THR A 233 7.18 2.23 1.48
CA THR A 233 8.60 2.47 1.26
C THR A 233 8.83 3.32 0.01
N MET A 234 8.09 3.03 -1.08
CA MET A 234 8.17 3.74 -2.35
C MET A 234 7.25 4.96 -2.45
N THR A 235 6.59 5.37 -1.38
CA THR A 235 5.57 6.43 -1.37
C THR A 235 6.02 7.73 -2.02
N LEU A 236 7.27 8.08 -1.84
CA LEU A 236 7.82 9.38 -2.25
C LEU A 236 8.49 9.33 -3.62
N TYR A 237 8.52 8.15 -4.26
CA TYR A 237 9.28 7.96 -5.49
C TYR A 237 8.54 7.05 -6.48
N LYS A 238 7.45 7.56 -7.04
CA LYS A 238 6.64 6.78 -8.00
C LYS A 238 6.67 7.28 -9.42
N SER A 239 6.97 8.54 -9.65
CA SER A 239 6.94 9.15 -10.97
C SER A 239 8.34 9.54 -11.44
N ASP A 240 8.44 9.89 -12.70
CA ASP A 240 9.62 10.43 -13.35
C ASP A 240 9.96 11.82 -12.81
N LEU A 241 10.27 11.88 -11.52
CA LEU A 241 10.74 13.10 -10.88
C LEU A 241 12.05 13.50 -11.56
N ASN A 242 12.02 14.60 -12.29
CA ASN A 242 13.23 15.19 -12.82
C ASN A 242 14.02 15.82 -11.67
N ILE A 243 14.83 15.00 -10.98
CA ILE A 243 15.64 15.42 -9.86
C ILE A 243 17.06 15.68 -10.36
N ARG A 244 17.52 16.93 -10.23
CA ARG A 244 18.89 17.30 -10.55
C ARG A 244 19.89 16.39 -9.81
N GLY A 245 20.78 15.73 -10.53
CA GLY A 245 21.75 14.79 -9.99
C GLY A 245 21.33 13.32 -10.04
N LEU A 246 20.10 13.01 -10.47
CA LEU A 246 19.63 11.64 -10.75
C LEU A 246 19.37 11.42 -12.26
N GLN A 247 20.00 12.22 -13.11
CA GLN A 247 19.77 12.18 -14.55
C GLN A 247 20.09 10.81 -15.15
N ASN A 248 19.18 10.34 -15.98
CA ASN A 248 19.24 9.14 -16.84
C ASN A 248 19.12 7.77 -16.18
N ASN A 249 19.04 7.63 -14.86
CA ASN A 249 18.80 6.33 -14.25
C ASN A 249 18.06 6.39 -12.90
N ASN A 250 16.77 6.71 -12.98
CA ASN A 250 15.90 6.69 -11.80
C ASN A 250 15.79 5.30 -11.15
N THR A 251 16.07 4.21 -11.90
CA THR A 251 16.07 2.84 -11.39
C THR A 251 17.01 2.66 -10.20
N ASN A 252 18.26 3.15 -10.28
CA ASN A 252 19.21 3.02 -9.18
C ASN A 252 18.75 3.76 -7.91
N ALA A 253 18.12 4.91 -8.07
CA ALA A 253 17.59 5.67 -6.94
C ALA A 253 16.36 4.98 -6.32
N ARG A 254 15.45 4.43 -7.13
CA ARG A 254 14.33 3.59 -6.66
C ARG A 254 14.83 2.36 -5.92
N GLN A 255 15.82 1.69 -6.49
CA GLN A 255 16.47 0.55 -5.85
C GLN A 255 17.17 0.91 -4.55
N ALA A 256 17.79 2.09 -4.43
CA ALA A 256 18.39 2.55 -3.18
C ALA A 256 17.35 2.72 -2.05
N VAL A 257 16.12 3.18 -2.39
CA VAL A 257 15.00 3.27 -1.43
C VAL A 257 14.58 1.88 -0.93
N ILE A 258 14.50 0.89 -1.81
CA ILE A 258 14.19 -0.50 -1.42
C ILE A 258 15.34 -1.07 -0.56
N LYS A 259 16.57 -0.92 -1.01
CA LYS A 259 17.77 -1.39 -0.29
C LYS A 259 17.89 -0.82 1.12
N TRP A 260 17.34 0.38 1.36
CA TRP A 260 17.32 0.97 2.70
C TRP A 260 16.55 0.11 3.71
N ILE A 261 15.39 -0.44 3.33
CA ILE A 261 14.66 -1.40 4.17
C ILE A 261 15.40 -2.74 4.25
N LEU A 262 15.89 -3.26 3.11
CA LEU A 262 16.55 -4.56 3.07
C LEU A 262 17.81 -4.62 3.90
N ALA A 263 18.53 -3.50 4.02
CA ALA A 263 19.73 -3.37 4.84
C ALA A 263 19.42 -3.21 6.34
N SER A 264 18.16 -3.01 6.72
CA SER A 264 17.76 -2.92 8.13
C SER A 264 17.47 -4.30 8.70
N ASP A 265 17.97 -4.56 9.91
CA ASP A 265 17.62 -5.78 10.66
C ASP A 265 16.35 -5.62 11.49
N LEU A 266 15.74 -4.43 11.47
CA LEU A 266 14.52 -4.13 12.22
C LEU A 266 13.24 -4.54 11.49
N PHE A 267 13.30 -4.78 10.17
CA PHE A 267 12.18 -5.30 9.39
C PHE A 267 12.44 -6.73 8.92
N ASP A 268 11.45 -7.59 9.01
CA ASP A 268 11.53 -8.96 8.49
C ASP A 268 11.34 -8.96 6.97
N THR A 269 10.42 -8.14 6.47
CA THR A 269 10.17 -7.94 5.04
C THR A 269 9.57 -6.56 4.78
N MET A 270 9.37 -6.24 3.52
CA MET A 270 8.59 -5.09 3.07
C MET A 270 7.55 -5.51 2.04
N VAL A 271 6.40 -4.85 2.04
CA VAL A 271 5.41 -4.98 0.97
C VAL A 271 5.52 -3.79 0.02
N VAL A 272 5.53 -4.07 -1.27
CA VAL A 272 5.58 -3.06 -2.33
C VAL A 272 4.65 -3.41 -3.47
N ARG A 273 3.93 -2.39 -3.99
CA ARG A 273 3.09 -2.56 -5.18
C ARG A 273 3.96 -2.80 -6.41
N MET A 274 3.67 -3.84 -7.15
CA MET A 274 4.30 -4.23 -8.41
C MET A 274 3.24 -4.35 -9.50
N PRO A 275 2.83 -3.24 -10.14
CA PRO A 275 1.68 -3.22 -11.04
C PRO A 275 1.96 -3.81 -12.44
N ASN A 276 3.21 -4.05 -12.79
CA ASN A 276 3.65 -4.62 -14.06
C ASN A 276 4.94 -5.42 -13.91
N PHE A 277 5.30 -6.17 -14.93
CA PHE A 277 6.48 -7.05 -14.96
C PHE A 277 7.80 -6.29 -14.82
N ASP A 278 7.92 -5.11 -15.43
CA ASP A 278 9.15 -4.31 -15.39
C ASP A 278 9.45 -3.81 -13.98
N GLN A 279 8.46 -3.25 -13.29
CA GLN A 279 8.63 -2.82 -11.91
C GLN A 279 8.86 -4.00 -10.96
N ALA A 280 8.17 -5.12 -11.17
CA ALA A 280 8.42 -6.32 -10.39
C ALA A 280 9.88 -6.79 -10.57
N THR A 281 10.35 -6.86 -11.80
CA THR A 281 11.74 -7.22 -12.15
C THR A 281 12.74 -6.25 -11.53
N GLU A 282 12.51 -4.94 -11.69
CA GLU A 282 13.38 -3.90 -11.12
C GLU A 282 13.51 -4.03 -9.59
N TYR A 283 12.38 -4.25 -8.89
CA TYR A 283 12.38 -4.29 -7.43
C TYR A 283 12.98 -5.58 -6.90
N MET A 284 12.66 -6.73 -7.50
CA MET A 284 13.23 -8.03 -7.09
C MET A 284 14.73 -8.13 -7.36
N ALA A 285 15.26 -7.39 -8.33
CA ALA A 285 16.68 -7.40 -8.66
C ALA A 285 17.60 -7.05 -7.48
N VAL A 286 17.09 -6.33 -6.47
CA VAL A 286 17.87 -5.94 -5.27
C VAL A 286 17.65 -6.84 -4.06
N SER A 287 16.86 -7.91 -4.18
CA SER A 287 16.73 -8.92 -3.14
C SER A 287 18.11 -9.47 -2.72
N GLY A 288 18.28 -9.74 -1.44
CA GLY A 288 19.56 -10.19 -0.86
C GLY A 288 20.49 -9.05 -0.44
N THR A 289 20.08 -7.79 -0.59
CA THR A 289 20.87 -6.65 -0.09
C THR A 289 20.96 -6.70 1.44
N THR A 290 22.18 -6.61 1.98
CA THR A 290 22.44 -6.60 3.43
C THR A 290 23.05 -5.29 3.92
N ARG A 291 23.53 -4.45 3.00
CA ARG A 291 24.13 -3.14 3.31
C ARG A 291 23.98 -2.17 2.16
N LEU A 292 23.89 -0.88 2.47
CA LEU A 292 23.92 0.18 1.46
C LEU A 292 25.35 0.42 0.98
N THR A 293 25.51 0.56 -0.32
CA THR A 293 26.76 1.04 -0.93
C THR A 293 26.92 2.55 -0.71
N ARG A 294 28.10 3.08 -1.00
CA ARG A 294 28.33 4.54 -1.01
C ARG A 294 27.41 5.24 -2.02
N GLN A 295 27.20 4.62 -3.17
CA GLN A 295 26.31 5.18 -4.22
C GLN A 295 24.84 5.16 -3.80
N ASP A 296 24.37 4.10 -3.13
CA ASP A 296 23.00 4.05 -2.60
C ASP A 296 22.77 5.19 -1.60
N ARG A 297 23.71 5.45 -0.68
CA ARG A 297 23.61 6.57 0.27
C ARG A 297 23.56 7.91 -0.45
N LYS A 298 24.43 8.12 -1.44
CA LYS A 298 24.41 9.35 -2.26
C LYS A 298 23.05 9.57 -2.94
N HIS A 299 22.43 8.51 -3.48
CA HIS A 299 21.09 8.61 -4.07
C HIS A 299 20.04 8.99 -3.02
N LEU A 300 20.08 8.40 -1.83
CA LEU A 300 19.15 8.72 -0.74
C LEU A 300 19.32 10.17 -0.26
N ASP A 301 20.56 10.68 -0.15
CA ASP A 301 20.86 12.07 0.23
C ASP A 301 20.32 13.07 -0.81
N ILE A 302 20.49 12.77 -2.10
CA ILE A 302 19.93 13.58 -3.19
C ILE A 302 18.41 13.58 -3.11
N LEU A 303 17.79 12.42 -2.91
CA LEU A 303 16.34 12.31 -2.74
C LEU A 303 15.85 13.07 -1.51
N GLU A 304 16.50 12.92 -0.35
CA GLU A 304 16.13 13.65 0.85
C GLU A 304 16.19 15.16 0.66
N THR A 305 17.23 15.65 -0.01
CA THR A 305 17.39 17.08 -0.33
C THR A 305 16.29 17.57 -1.26
N ALA A 306 15.99 16.81 -2.32
CA ALA A 306 15.05 17.22 -3.35
C ALA A 306 13.59 17.18 -2.89
N ILE A 307 13.20 16.13 -2.15
CA ILE A 307 11.79 15.87 -1.81
C ILE A 307 11.49 15.98 -0.31
N GLY A 308 12.52 16.08 0.53
CA GLY A 308 12.38 16.04 1.97
C GLY A 308 11.46 17.13 2.55
N LYS A 309 11.37 18.29 1.92
CA LYS A 309 10.47 19.40 2.28
C LYS A 309 9.19 19.45 1.44
N GLN A 310 8.89 18.41 0.68
CA GLN A 310 7.70 18.37 -0.16
C GLN A 310 6.59 17.50 0.39
N PHE A 311 6.92 16.51 1.21
CA PHE A 311 5.99 15.49 1.67
C PHE A 311 5.88 15.42 3.19
N CYS A 312 4.63 15.30 3.67
CA CYS A 312 4.36 15.00 5.07
C CYS A 312 4.88 13.60 5.42
N ARG A 313 5.53 13.47 6.58
CA ARG A 313 6.09 12.20 7.04
C ARG A 313 5.00 11.27 7.55
N THR A 314 5.04 10.04 7.13
CA THR A 314 4.15 8.99 7.62
C THR A 314 4.37 8.77 9.12
N GLY A 315 3.28 8.70 9.90
CA GLY A 315 3.35 8.50 11.35
C GLY A 315 3.80 9.72 12.14
N CYS A 316 3.98 10.89 11.50
CA CYS A 316 4.36 12.11 12.21
C CYS A 316 3.14 12.78 12.83
N ASP A 317 3.27 13.13 14.11
CA ASP A 317 2.28 13.84 14.92
C ASP A 317 2.59 15.33 15.15
N GLY A 318 3.69 15.86 14.61
CA GLY A 318 4.25 17.17 14.93
C GLY A 318 3.28 18.35 14.84
N CYS A 319 2.37 18.35 13.89
CA CYS A 319 1.33 19.37 13.75
C CYS A 319 -0.06 18.87 14.21
N PHE A 320 -0.15 17.68 14.80
CA PHE A 320 -1.41 17.19 15.35
C PHE A 320 -1.89 18.09 16.48
N GLY A 321 -3.15 18.53 16.40
CA GLY A 321 -3.73 19.46 17.37
C GLY A 321 -3.32 20.94 17.22
N SER A 322 -2.38 21.27 16.30
CA SER A 322 -2.00 22.68 16.10
C SER A 322 -3.03 23.49 15.33
N CYS A 323 -3.93 22.84 14.59
CA CYS A 323 -4.95 23.52 13.81
C CYS A 323 -6.17 23.86 14.68
N PRO A 324 -6.53 25.18 14.87
CA PRO A 324 -7.69 25.55 15.70
C PRO A 324 -9.03 25.12 15.10
N ARG A 325 -9.06 24.76 13.81
CA ARG A 325 -10.24 24.27 13.10
C ARG A 325 -10.28 22.74 12.99
N GLY A 326 -9.31 22.02 13.55
CA GLY A 326 -9.24 20.56 13.48
C GLY A 326 -9.05 20.00 12.07
N VAL A 327 -8.48 20.77 11.13
CA VAL A 327 -8.19 20.28 9.77
C VAL A 327 -7.30 19.06 9.84
N PRO A 328 -7.68 17.92 9.22
CA PRO A 328 -6.87 16.69 9.22
C PRO A 328 -5.70 16.80 8.26
N ILE A 329 -4.70 17.59 8.63
CA ILE A 329 -3.55 18.00 7.82
C ILE A 329 -2.86 16.79 7.17
N TRP A 330 -2.57 15.75 7.96
CA TRP A 330 -1.87 14.55 7.50
C TRP A 330 -2.66 13.77 6.45
N ASP A 331 -4.00 13.73 6.54
CA ASP A 331 -4.85 13.06 5.57
C ASP A 331 -4.91 13.83 4.26
N ILE A 332 -5.14 15.13 4.34
CA ILE A 332 -5.21 16.01 3.16
C ILE A 332 -3.90 15.95 2.37
N LEU A 333 -2.76 16.07 3.05
CA LEU A 333 -1.45 15.98 2.40
C LEU A 333 -1.16 14.58 1.84
N ARG A 334 -1.72 13.53 2.46
CA ARG A 334 -1.66 12.17 1.93
C ARG A 334 -2.53 12.00 0.69
N TYR A 335 -3.74 12.55 0.68
CA TYR A 335 -4.61 12.51 -0.50
C TYR A 335 -3.99 13.27 -1.67
N LYS A 336 -3.36 14.43 -1.41
CA LYS A 336 -2.54 15.13 -2.41
C LYS A 336 -1.46 14.22 -3.00
N MET A 337 -0.74 13.50 -2.16
CA MET A 337 0.28 12.55 -2.59
C MET A 337 -0.31 11.39 -3.41
N TYR A 338 -1.47 10.85 -3.05
CA TYR A 338 -2.15 9.81 -3.84
C TYR A 338 -2.54 10.35 -5.22
N PHE A 339 -3.01 11.59 -5.28
CA PHE A 339 -3.36 12.25 -6.53
C PHE A 339 -2.12 12.46 -7.42
N GLU A 340 -1.06 13.04 -6.89
CA GLU A 340 0.12 13.44 -7.66
C GLU A 340 1.08 12.27 -7.95
N ASN A 341 1.32 11.42 -6.97
CA ASN A 341 2.40 10.44 -7.04
C ASN A 341 1.92 9.00 -7.28
N TYR A 342 0.64 8.68 -6.98
CA TYR A 342 0.11 7.33 -7.14
C TYR A 342 -0.76 7.14 -8.37
N GLY A 343 -1.19 8.23 -9.00
CA GLY A 343 -2.18 8.18 -10.06
C GLY A 343 -3.58 7.76 -9.58
N ASP A 344 -3.78 7.68 -8.26
CA ASP A 344 -5.04 7.28 -7.64
C ASP A 344 -5.95 8.51 -7.45
N GLN A 345 -6.12 9.32 -8.52
CA GLN A 345 -6.81 10.61 -8.49
C GLN A 345 -8.23 10.52 -7.99
N LYS A 346 -9.03 9.63 -8.58
CA LYS A 346 -10.43 9.43 -8.17
C LYS A 346 -10.55 9.06 -6.69
N TYR A 347 -9.70 8.15 -6.22
CA TYR A 347 -9.68 7.75 -4.81
C TYR A 347 -9.34 8.92 -3.90
N ALA A 348 -8.31 9.70 -4.25
CA ALA A 348 -7.88 10.86 -3.47
C ALA A 348 -8.98 11.92 -3.35
N MET A 349 -9.66 12.24 -4.45
CA MET A 349 -10.79 13.20 -4.49
C MET A 349 -11.99 12.72 -3.68
N VAL A 350 -12.37 11.44 -3.80
CA VAL A 350 -13.46 10.85 -3.00
C VAL A 350 -13.14 10.93 -1.51
N LYS A 351 -11.89 10.60 -1.12
CA LYS A 351 -11.48 10.68 0.29
C LYS A 351 -11.43 12.10 0.82
N TYR A 352 -11.02 13.06 0.00
CA TYR A 352 -11.05 14.48 0.36
C TYR A 352 -12.49 14.97 0.56
N GLY A 353 -13.40 14.63 -0.35
CA GLY A 353 -14.83 14.98 -0.25
C GLY A 353 -15.56 14.38 0.96
N GLN A 354 -14.98 13.37 1.61
CA GLN A 354 -15.50 12.80 2.86
C GLN A 354 -15.07 13.56 4.11
N ILE A 355 -14.21 14.59 4.00
CA ILE A 355 -13.82 15.44 5.12
C ILE A 355 -15.03 16.31 5.50
N PRO A 356 -15.39 16.40 6.81
CA PRO A 356 -16.49 17.27 7.24
C PRO A 356 -16.27 18.72 6.81
N ALA A 357 -17.31 19.42 6.40
CA ALA A 357 -17.24 20.81 5.94
C ALA A 357 -16.57 21.76 6.95
N SER A 358 -16.75 21.51 8.25
CA SER A 358 -16.10 22.28 9.33
C SER A 358 -14.57 22.09 9.40
N GLN A 359 -14.03 21.03 8.78
CA GLN A 359 -12.63 20.64 8.81
C GLN A 359 -11.94 20.78 7.45
N THR A 360 -12.60 21.41 6.48
CA THR A 360 -12.01 21.69 5.16
C THR A 360 -11.00 22.83 5.23
N VAL A 361 -10.27 23.01 4.12
CA VAL A 361 -9.17 23.97 4.00
C VAL A 361 -9.65 25.42 3.77
N ASP A 362 -10.96 25.67 3.61
CA ASP A 362 -11.53 26.96 3.21
C ASP A 362 -11.06 28.16 4.06
N GLY A 363 -10.83 27.95 5.35
CA GLY A 363 -10.33 29.00 6.23
C GLY A 363 -8.80 29.13 6.28
N CYS A 364 -8.05 28.34 5.54
CA CYS A 364 -6.59 28.34 5.63
C CYS A 364 -5.96 29.59 4.97
N ALA A 365 -6.62 30.22 4.00
CA ALA A 365 -6.09 31.39 3.30
C ALA A 365 -5.84 32.58 4.24
N ALA A 366 -6.75 32.82 5.19
CA ALA A 366 -6.67 33.91 6.20
C ALA A 366 -6.06 33.46 7.54
N CYS A 367 -5.64 32.20 7.68
CA CYS A 367 -5.14 31.65 8.94
C CYS A 367 -3.68 32.07 9.19
N PRO A 368 -3.28 32.35 10.45
CA PRO A 368 -1.87 32.64 10.80
C PRO A 368 -0.93 31.44 10.65
N ALA A 369 -1.46 30.29 10.26
CA ALA A 369 -0.71 29.06 9.95
C ALA A 369 0.11 28.47 11.10
N PRO A 370 -0.46 28.21 12.28
CA PRO A 370 0.28 27.58 13.37
C PRO A 370 0.83 26.19 13.01
N CYS A 371 0.24 25.54 12.00
CA CYS A 371 0.71 24.27 11.46
C CYS A 371 2.08 24.39 10.77
N ASP A 372 2.43 25.54 10.16
CA ASP A 372 3.75 25.76 9.56
C ASP A 372 4.83 25.76 10.64
N SER A 373 4.60 26.48 11.75
CA SER A 373 5.53 26.56 12.89
C SER A 373 5.65 25.21 13.63
N ALA A 374 4.56 24.45 13.71
CA ALA A 374 4.54 23.13 14.36
C ALA A 374 5.21 22.03 13.52
N CYS A 375 5.46 22.25 12.26
CA CYS A 375 6.06 21.23 11.40
C CYS A 375 7.57 21.08 11.67
N ARG A 376 7.97 19.98 12.34
CA ARG A 376 9.39 19.69 12.65
C ARG A 376 10.28 19.48 11.42
N TYR A 377 9.69 19.37 10.23
CA TYR A 377 10.40 19.16 8.97
C TYR A 377 10.40 20.42 8.08
N GLY A 378 9.87 21.53 8.57
CA GLY A 378 9.85 22.80 7.85
C GLY A 378 9.03 22.76 6.55
N LEU A 379 7.97 21.94 6.49
CA LEU A 379 7.03 22.00 5.37
C LEU A 379 6.24 23.31 5.43
N PRO A 380 5.99 23.97 4.28
CA PRO A 380 5.02 25.05 4.18
C PRO A 380 3.60 24.45 4.16
N VAL A 381 3.13 24.01 5.32
CA VAL A 381 1.92 23.19 5.48
C VAL A 381 0.69 23.90 4.92
N ARG A 382 0.48 25.19 5.29
CA ARG A 382 -0.65 25.97 4.78
C ARG A 382 -0.65 26.04 3.26
N LYS A 383 0.48 26.35 2.64
CA LYS A 383 0.62 26.39 1.17
C LYS A 383 0.23 25.03 0.57
N ARG A 384 0.75 23.93 1.13
CA ARG A 384 0.48 22.57 0.65
C ARG A 384 -0.98 22.18 0.81
N LEU A 385 -1.65 22.62 1.87
CA LEU A 385 -3.08 22.41 2.08
C LEU A 385 -3.93 23.14 1.02
N LEU A 386 -3.61 24.39 0.74
CA LEU A 386 -4.29 25.16 -0.31
C LEU A 386 -4.11 24.55 -1.70
N GLU A 387 -2.89 24.10 -2.04
CA GLU A 387 -2.62 23.35 -3.26
C GLU A 387 -3.45 22.03 -3.31
N ALA A 388 -3.51 21.31 -2.21
CA ALA A 388 -4.30 20.08 -2.11
C ALA A 388 -5.78 20.35 -2.32
N HIS A 389 -6.32 21.41 -1.72
CA HIS A 389 -7.72 21.82 -1.88
C HIS A 389 -8.04 22.11 -3.35
N ALA A 390 -7.22 22.92 -4.01
CA ALA A 390 -7.41 23.26 -5.42
C ALA A 390 -7.37 22.02 -6.35
N GLN A 391 -6.55 21.01 -6.03
CA GLN A 391 -6.43 19.80 -6.83
C GLN A 391 -7.51 18.76 -6.55
N LEU A 392 -7.97 18.67 -5.30
CA LEU A 392 -8.85 17.59 -4.83
C LEU A 392 -10.32 17.99 -4.81
N THR A 393 -10.63 19.28 -4.96
CA THR A 393 -11.99 19.79 -5.05
C THR A 393 -12.46 19.75 -6.50
N PHE A 394 -13.57 19.09 -6.77
CA PHE A 394 -14.22 19.14 -8.06
C PHE A 394 -15.21 20.31 -8.04
N ALA A 395 -14.90 21.39 -8.71
CA ALA A 395 -15.89 22.39 -9.05
C ALA A 395 -16.77 21.79 -10.15
N LEU A 396 -17.96 21.29 -9.81
CA LEU A 396 -19.00 21.16 -10.80
C LEU A 396 -19.24 22.59 -11.31
N SER A 397 -18.84 22.88 -12.56
CA SER A 397 -19.31 24.05 -13.26
C SER A 397 -20.83 24.00 -13.17
N LYS A 398 -21.43 24.99 -12.48
CA LYS A 398 -22.88 25.17 -12.59
C LYS A 398 -23.18 25.26 -14.09
N PRO A 399 -24.20 24.56 -14.62
CA PRO A 399 -24.66 24.87 -15.97
C PRO A 399 -24.94 26.37 -16.00
N GLU A 400 -24.36 27.06 -16.96
CA GLU A 400 -24.77 28.43 -17.25
C GLU A 400 -26.28 28.38 -17.42
N GLU A 401 -27.01 29.04 -16.52
CA GLU A 401 -28.42 29.32 -16.73
C GLU A 401 -28.47 30.16 -18.00
N GLU A 402 -28.85 29.56 -19.10
CA GLU A 402 -29.20 30.27 -20.34
C GLU A 402 -30.27 31.30 -19.98
N ALA A 403 -29.91 32.59 -20.05
CA ALA A 403 -30.77 33.73 -19.89
C ALA A 403 -31.61 33.96 -21.18
#